data_268292c7219e2ba39f47be0b3098dc0e
#
_entry.id   268292c7219e2ba39f47be0b3098dc0e
#
_cell.length_a   1.000
_cell.length_b   1.000
_cell.length_c   1.000
_cell.angle_alpha   90.00
_cell.angle_beta   90.00
_cell.angle_gamma   90.00
#
_symmetry.space_group_name_H-M   'P 1'
#
loop_
_entity.id
_entity.type
_entity.pdbx_description
1 polymer ?
#
loop_
_entity_poly.entity_id
_entity_poly.type
_entity_poly.pdbx_seq_one_letter_code
_entity_poly.pdbx_strand_id
1 'polypeptide(L)'
;MATNNSDFLCRRMKELREKNGLTMDDMAKRLNKANKSSISRVESGKTSYAALIELAKEYCATFKMDSIQTEQFLRGDRIVIPDTSALLNNPQLIDELSKEYSKVVVPKVVIDELDNIKNRNSGSLGRRAWEIIKGIGNGEKTLQRDYTGDPNEKNNDCRIIYIAREVSDEFGCEVDIITNDADYSAYLKGAEAIRALHLREYLATKQELVSMTRIKEIDEYFALSYDDIQPPTKQEANAYFDDGNTLIISTVRKRNHTLEERKAKIKWLIAHGADVGKRDCSRRYFPPLSHAVQMGDYDMFIFLLKECNANPNVASRNPHDAGKVRQKNEGNMPLMIAAWEGKATFVRALCEDPRTSINQQDANGFTALIKACANKYFKCRDILLEYGADTKIVDINGKTYEDHINDAHEYGPLRTRGRGRH
;
A
#
# COMPACT_ATOMS: atom_id res chain seq x y z
N MET A 1 10.56 -5.30 -24.65
CA MET A 1 9.91 -4.46 -23.63
C MET A 1 10.40 -2.99 -23.56
N ALA A 2 11.50 -2.62 -24.18
CA ALA A 2 12.01 -1.24 -24.19
C ALA A 2 11.49 -0.33 -25.33
N THR A 3 10.77 -0.86 -26.30
CA THR A 3 10.38 -0.17 -27.53
C THR A 3 9.17 0.77 -27.36
N ASN A 4 8.17 0.41 -26.55
CA ASN A 4 6.95 1.22 -26.44
C ASN A 4 7.10 2.53 -25.64
N ASN A 5 7.85 2.52 -24.54
CA ASN A 5 8.11 3.75 -23.77
C ASN A 5 8.97 4.76 -24.55
N SER A 6 9.83 4.26 -25.43
CA SER A 6 10.66 5.08 -26.33
C SER A 6 9.81 5.85 -27.34
N ASP A 7 8.89 5.16 -28.02
CA ASP A 7 8.06 5.75 -29.09
C ASP A 7 7.08 6.78 -28.53
N PHE A 8 6.54 6.53 -27.35
CA PHE A 8 5.66 7.45 -26.66
C PHE A 8 6.38 8.75 -26.27
N LEU A 9 7.54 8.65 -25.64
CA LEU A 9 8.32 9.83 -25.25
C LEU A 9 8.77 10.63 -26.48
N CYS A 10 9.16 9.96 -27.56
CA CYS A 10 9.49 10.57 -28.83
C CYS A 10 8.33 11.39 -29.39
N ARG A 11 7.11 10.82 -29.35
CA ARG A 11 5.89 11.52 -29.80
C ARG A 11 5.62 12.77 -28.97
N ARG A 12 5.68 12.70 -27.67
CA ARG A 12 5.47 13.85 -26.77
C ARG A 12 6.50 14.95 -26.98
N MET A 13 7.76 14.58 -27.16
CA MET A 13 8.81 15.56 -27.48
C MET A 13 8.49 16.30 -28.78
N LYS A 14 8.06 15.57 -29.81
CA LYS A 14 7.63 16.16 -31.08
C LYS A 14 6.42 17.08 -30.88
N GLU A 15 5.39 16.63 -30.19
CA GLU A 15 4.17 17.41 -29.91
C GLU A 15 4.48 18.68 -29.11
N LEU A 16 5.35 18.59 -28.08
CA LEU A 16 5.78 19.74 -27.30
C LEU A 16 6.50 20.77 -28.15
N ARG A 17 7.39 20.33 -29.04
CA ARG A 17 8.09 21.21 -29.98
C ARG A 17 7.10 21.88 -30.94
N GLU A 18 6.20 21.10 -31.56
CA GLU A 18 5.24 21.60 -32.54
C GLU A 18 4.21 22.57 -31.94
N LYS A 19 3.71 22.25 -30.74
CA LYS A 19 2.80 23.11 -29.97
C LYS A 19 3.40 24.48 -29.66
N ASN A 20 4.72 24.55 -29.53
CA ASN A 20 5.44 25.80 -29.33
C ASN A 20 5.95 26.46 -30.65
N GLY A 21 5.50 25.97 -31.80
CA GLY A 21 5.80 26.53 -33.11
C GLY A 21 7.27 26.42 -33.53
N LEU A 22 8.00 25.47 -32.95
CA LEU A 22 9.46 25.32 -33.21
C LEU A 22 9.71 24.31 -34.31
N THR A 23 10.62 24.65 -35.22
CA THR A 23 11.18 23.69 -36.18
C THR A 23 12.20 22.78 -35.50
N MET A 24 12.61 21.70 -36.18
CA MET A 24 13.69 20.82 -35.68
C MET A 24 15.03 21.58 -35.61
N ASP A 25 15.25 22.54 -36.52
CA ASP A 25 16.44 23.38 -36.51
C ASP A 25 16.47 24.37 -35.34
N ASP A 26 15.28 24.96 -35.00
CA ASP A 26 15.14 25.81 -33.83
C ASP A 26 15.42 25.05 -32.54
N MET A 27 14.89 23.84 -32.45
CA MET A 27 15.09 23.00 -31.29
C MET A 27 16.52 22.53 -31.15
N ALA A 28 17.18 22.16 -32.26
CA ALA A 28 18.60 21.80 -32.26
C ALA A 28 19.48 22.96 -31.77
N LYS A 29 19.19 24.19 -32.21
CA LYS A 29 19.90 25.39 -31.73
C LYS A 29 19.70 25.62 -30.23
N ARG A 30 18.45 25.49 -29.72
CA ARG A 30 18.15 25.68 -28.28
C ARG A 30 18.86 24.67 -27.41
N LEU A 31 18.99 23.43 -27.88
CA LEU A 31 19.65 22.34 -27.18
C LEU A 31 21.15 22.25 -27.44
N ASN A 32 21.71 23.24 -28.16
CA ASN A 32 23.13 23.25 -28.55
C ASN A 32 23.59 21.95 -29.27
N LYS A 33 22.70 21.39 -30.09
CA LYS A 33 22.98 20.18 -30.90
C LYS A 33 23.47 20.59 -32.29
N ALA A 34 24.32 19.76 -32.87
CA ALA A 34 25.03 20.08 -34.12
C ALA A 34 24.10 20.37 -35.33
N ASN A 35 22.94 19.70 -35.40
CA ASN A 35 21.97 19.88 -36.50
C ASN A 35 20.62 19.23 -36.20
N LYS A 36 19.62 19.49 -37.08
CA LYS A 36 18.30 18.92 -37.02
C LYS A 36 18.24 17.38 -37.07
N SER A 37 19.24 16.74 -37.64
CA SER A 37 19.29 15.28 -37.73
C SER A 37 19.37 14.64 -36.36
N SER A 38 19.97 15.32 -35.37
CA SER A 38 19.96 14.86 -33.97
C SER A 38 18.54 14.82 -33.38
N ILE A 39 17.72 15.85 -33.63
CA ILE A 39 16.34 15.93 -33.19
C ILE A 39 15.48 14.91 -33.94
N SER A 40 15.61 14.80 -35.26
CA SER A 40 14.89 13.83 -36.08
C SER A 40 15.15 12.39 -35.66
N ARG A 41 16.38 12.03 -35.30
CA ARG A 41 16.74 10.68 -34.82
C ARG A 41 16.03 10.36 -33.50
N VAL A 42 15.90 11.34 -32.62
CA VAL A 42 15.23 11.22 -31.33
C VAL A 42 13.75 11.08 -31.52
N GLU A 43 13.12 12.02 -32.24
CA GLU A 43 11.65 12.01 -32.48
C GLU A 43 11.19 10.80 -33.31
N SER A 44 12.13 10.11 -34.00
CA SER A 44 11.85 8.86 -34.75
C SER A 44 12.25 7.57 -34.00
N GLY A 45 12.52 7.63 -32.71
CA GLY A 45 12.82 6.46 -31.90
C GLY A 45 14.16 5.77 -32.17
N LYS A 46 15.08 6.41 -32.93
CA LYS A 46 16.40 5.86 -33.30
C LYS A 46 17.51 6.16 -32.28
N THR A 47 17.13 6.29 -31.01
CA THR A 47 18.04 6.66 -29.91
C THR A 47 17.84 5.67 -28.76
N SER A 48 18.91 5.37 -28.00
CA SER A 48 18.76 4.51 -26.81
C SER A 48 17.85 5.17 -25.78
N TYR A 49 17.09 4.36 -25.03
CA TYR A 49 16.13 4.87 -24.06
C TYR A 49 16.77 5.79 -22.99
N ALA A 50 17.96 5.44 -22.50
CA ALA A 50 18.67 6.28 -21.53
C ALA A 50 19.03 7.66 -22.10
N ALA A 51 19.53 7.72 -23.34
CA ALA A 51 19.85 8.97 -24.02
C ALA A 51 18.58 9.78 -24.36
N LEU A 52 17.45 9.08 -24.60
CA LEU A 52 16.15 9.70 -24.85
C LEU A 52 15.61 10.41 -23.58
N ILE A 53 15.73 9.78 -22.40
CA ILE A 53 15.33 10.39 -21.13
C ILE A 53 16.13 11.66 -20.85
N GLU A 54 17.45 11.60 -20.99
CA GLU A 54 18.29 12.79 -20.75
C GLU A 54 17.93 13.93 -21.69
N LEU A 55 17.72 13.63 -22.97
CA LEU A 55 17.30 14.65 -23.92
C LEU A 55 15.88 15.17 -23.64
N ALA A 56 14.97 14.34 -23.19
CA ALA A 56 13.62 14.78 -22.80
C ALA A 56 13.67 15.74 -21.60
N LYS A 57 14.59 15.53 -20.66
CA LYS A 57 14.87 16.50 -19.58
C LYS A 57 15.38 17.82 -20.12
N GLU A 58 16.28 17.78 -21.10
CA GLU A 58 16.78 18.99 -21.79
C GLU A 58 15.63 19.74 -22.51
N TYR A 59 14.67 19.00 -23.13
CA TYR A 59 13.44 19.58 -23.69
C TYR A 59 12.63 20.30 -22.63
N CYS A 60 12.34 19.63 -21.52
CA CYS A 60 11.57 20.20 -20.42
C CYS A 60 12.24 21.47 -19.87
N ALA A 61 13.56 21.46 -19.67
CA ALA A 61 14.31 22.62 -19.22
C ALA A 61 14.24 23.79 -20.24
N THR A 62 14.28 23.48 -21.54
CA THR A 62 14.14 24.48 -22.60
C THR A 62 12.78 25.19 -22.55
N PHE A 63 11.73 24.48 -22.16
CA PHE A 63 10.39 25.01 -22.00
C PHE A 63 10.09 25.50 -20.58
N LYS A 64 11.10 25.59 -19.71
CA LYS A 64 11.00 26.06 -18.31
C LYS A 64 9.99 25.27 -17.47
N MET A 65 9.86 23.98 -17.73
CA MET A 65 9.05 23.10 -16.90
C MET A 65 9.71 22.94 -15.53
N ASP A 66 8.90 22.97 -14.48
CA ASP A 66 9.36 22.64 -13.13
C ASP A 66 9.64 21.12 -13.00
N SER A 67 10.11 20.69 -11.83
CA SER A 67 10.46 19.29 -11.59
C SER A 67 9.23 18.37 -11.72
N ILE A 68 8.05 18.82 -11.27
CA ILE A 68 6.81 18.05 -11.33
C ILE A 68 6.33 17.92 -12.77
N GLN A 69 6.32 19.03 -13.52
CA GLN A 69 5.96 19.05 -14.94
C GLN A 69 6.92 18.21 -15.79
N THR A 70 8.21 18.26 -15.46
CA THR A 70 9.23 17.44 -16.14
C THR A 70 8.98 15.96 -15.90
N GLU A 71 8.67 15.58 -14.67
CA GLU A 71 8.39 14.21 -14.33
C GLU A 71 7.10 13.71 -14.99
N GLN A 72 6.04 14.50 -14.96
CA GLN A 72 4.80 14.21 -15.69
C GLN A 72 5.04 14.07 -17.19
N PHE A 73 5.88 14.93 -17.76
CA PHE A 73 6.26 14.85 -19.18
C PHE A 73 7.03 13.56 -19.50
N LEU A 74 7.95 13.15 -18.66
CA LEU A 74 8.72 11.91 -18.87
C LEU A 74 7.88 10.64 -18.72
N ARG A 75 6.92 10.65 -17.80
CA ARG A 75 6.02 9.51 -17.52
C ARG A 75 4.87 9.39 -18.50
N GLY A 76 4.44 10.47 -19.15
CA GLY A 76 3.28 10.52 -20.04
C GLY A 76 1.94 10.68 -19.34
N ASP A 77 0.86 10.87 -20.13
CA ASP A 77 -0.50 10.75 -19.63
C ASP A 77 -0.74 9.26 -19.38
N ARG A 78 -0.82 8.89 -18.13
CA ARG A 78 -1.12 7.54 -17.70
C ARG A 78 -2.45 7.52 -17.00
N ILE A 79 -3.20 6.48 -17.27
CA ILE A 79 -4.42 6.18 -16.57
C ILE A 79 -4.15 5.00 -15.65
N VAL A 80 -4.80 4.99 -14.50
CA VAL A 80 -4.66 3.90 -13.53
C VAL A 80 -6.01 3.34 -13.16
N ILE A 81 -6.06 2.03 -13.00
CA ILE A 81 -7.23 1.27 -12.55
C ILE A 81 -6.83 0.51 -11.27
N PRO A 82 -7.21 0.98 -10.09
CA PRO A 82 -7.04 0.19 -8.88
C PRO A 82 -8.10 -0.91 -8.81
N ASP A 83 -7.70 -2.13 -8.50
CA ASP A 83 -8.63 -3.21 -8.22
C ASP A 83 -9.16 -3.16 -6.77
N THR A 84 -10.13 -4.02 -6.47
CA THR A 84 -10.74 -4.12 -5.14
C THR A 84 -9.70 -4.46 -4.08
N SER A 85 -8.75 -5.33 -4.40
CA SER A 85 -7.71 -5.81 -3.48
C SER A 85 -6.75 -4.70 -3.09
N ALA A 86 -6.33 -3.89 -4.04
CA ALA A 86 -5.45 -2.73 -3.80
C ALA A 86 -6.16 -1.66 -2.96
N LEU A 87 -7.40 -1.32 -3.30
CA LEU A 87 -8.19 -0.31 -2.58
C LEU A 87 -8.45 -0.70 -1.13
N LEU A 88 -8.85 -1.93 -0.89
CA LEU A 88 -9.08 -2.41 0.47
C LEU A 88 -7.80 -2.43 1.32
N ASN A 89 -6.64 -2.58 0.72
CA ASN A 89 -5.35 -2.53 1.40
C ASN A 89 -4.88 -1.11 1.71
N ASN A 90 -5.17 -0.17 0.81
CA ASN A 90 -4.90 1.24 1.00
C ASN A 90 -6.17 2.06 0.69
N PRO A 91 -7.02 2.38 1.68
CA PRO A 91 -8.23 3.17 1.47
C PRO A 91 -7.99 4.58 0.93
N GLN A 92 -6.77 5.12 1.07
CA GLN A 92 -6.37 6.42 0.54
C GLN A 92 -5.73 6.33 -0.86
N LEU A 93 -5.67 5.12 -1.44
CA LEU A 93 -4.98 4.87 -2.71
C LEU A 93 -5.53 5.74 -3.85
N ILE A 94 -6.82 5.98 -3.91
CA ILE A 94 -7.43 6.85 -4.96
C ILE A 94 -6.88 8.28 -4.88
N ASP A 95 -6.81 8.85 -3.69
CA ASP A 95 -6.27 10.20 -3.49
C ASP A 95 -4.78 10.27 -3.84
N GLU A 96 -4.03 9.20 -3.53
CA GLU A 96 -2.62 9.09 -3.90
C GLU A 96 -2.43 8.96 -5.41
N LEU A 97 -3.21 8.09 -6.06
CA LEU A 97 -3.17 7.89 -7.51
C LEU A 97 -3.59 9.14 -8.27
N SER A 98 -4.59 9.89 -7.78
CA SER A 98 -5.07 11.12 -8.40
C SER A 98 -4.02 12.24 -8.46
N LYS A 99 -2.99 12.18 -7.62
CA LYS A 99 -1.86 13.13 -7.66
C LYS A 99 -0.83 12.79 -8.73
N GLU A 100 -0.76 11.53 -9.16
CA GLU A 100 0.31 11.02 -10.02
C GLU A 100 -0.17 10.67 -11.42
N TYR A 101 -1.39 10.23 -11.55
CA TYR A 101 -1.99 9.85 -12.82
C TYR A 101 -2.90 10.95 -13.34
N SER A 102 -3.02 11.03 -14.67
CA SER A 102 -3.92 11.97 -15.31
C SER A 102 -5.38 11.65 -15.01
N LYS A 103 -5.71 10.37 -14.88
CA LYS A 103 -7.05 9.87 -14.52
C LYS A 103 -6.93 8.59 -13.68
N VAL A 104 -7.86 8.44 -12.74
CA VAL A 104 -8.10 7.19 -12.00
C VAL A 104 -9.43 6.62 -12.47
N VAL A 105 -9.41 5.48 -13.12
CA VAL A 105 -10.63 4.79 -13.57
C VAL A 105 -11.01 3.74 -12.55
N VAL A 106 -12.21 3.82 -12.01
CA VAL A 106 -12.73 2.81 -11.09
C VAL A 106 -13.86 2.05 -11.80
N PRO A 107 -13.60 0.79 -12.18
CA PRO A 107 -14.60 -0.07 -12.80
C PRO A 107 -15.80 -0.28 -11.88
N LYS A 108 -17.01 -0.31 -12.45
CA LYS A 108 -18.22 -0.59 -11.67
C LYS A 108 -18.16 -1.94 -10.98
N VAL A 109 -17.54 -2.94 -11.60
CA VAL A 109 -17.32 -4.26 -10.99
C VAL A 109 -16.55 -4.17 -9.66
N VAL A 110 -15.59 -3.23 -9.55
CA VAL A 110 -14.85 -2.97 -8.30
C VAL A 110 -15.78 -2.31 -7.27
N ILE A 111 -16.62 -1.38 -7.69
CA ILE A 111 -17.61 -0.72 -6.82
C ILE A 111 -18.62 -1.74 -6.29
N ASP A 112 -19.14 -2.61 -7.17
CA ASP A 112 -20.09 -3.66 -6.82
C ASP A 112 -19.48 -4.68 -5.83
N GLU A 113 -18.20 -5.03 -5.99
CA GLU A 113 -17.48 -5.86 -5.02
C GLU A 113 -17.33 -5.16 -3.67
N LEU A 114 -16.96 -3.88 -3.66
CA LEU A 114 -16.88 -3.09 -2.43
C LEU A 114 -18.25 -2.97 -1.73
N ASP A 115 -19.33 -2.75 -2.49
CA ASP A 115 -20.70 -2.74 -1.97
C ASP A 115 -21.11 -4.09 -1.37
N ASN A 116 -20.78 -5.18 -2.04
CA ASN A 116 -21.00 -6.53 -1.51
C ASN A 116 -20.23 -6.76 -0.20
N ILE A 117 -18.99 -6.31 -0.13
CA ILE A 117 -18.15 -6.40 1.08
C ILE A 117 -18.76 -5.55 2.20
N LYS A 118 -19.17 -4.31 1.91
CA LYS A 118 -19.84 -3.42 2.86
C LYS A 118 -21.10 -4.04 3.44
N ASN A 119 -21.93 -4.63 2.60
CA ASN A 119 -23.23 -5.17 3.00
C ASN A 119 -23.12 -6.52 3.72
N ARG A 120 -22.10 -7.33 3.46
CA ARG A 120 -21.88 -8.65 4.07
C ARG A 120 -21.05 -8.60 5.35
N ASN A 121 -20.35 -7.49 5.62
CA ASN A 121 -19.41 -7.38 6.73
C ASN A 121 -19.74 -6.15 7.59
N SER A 122 -20.26 -6.38 8.80
CA SER A 122 -20.53 -5.32 9.79
C SER A 122 -19.25 -4.80 10.49
N GLY A 123 -18.07 -5.42 10.25
CA GLY A 123 -16.79 -5.13 10.89
C GLY A 123 -15.96 -4.04 10.19
N SER A 124 -14.66 -4.04 10.48
CA SER A 124 -13.69 -3.06 9.92
C SER A 124 -13.60 -3.10 8.40
N LEU A 125 -13.79 -4.27 7.79
CA LEU A 125 -13.73 -4.45 6.35
C LEU A 125 -14.91 -3.75 5.66
N GLY A 126 -16.14 -3.88 6.19
CA GLY A 126 -17.32 -3.20 5.66
C GLY A 126 -17.22 -1.68 5.79
N ARG A 127 -16.68 -1.18 6.91
CA ARG A 127 -16.40 0.27 7.09
C ARG A 127 -15.40 0.79 6.07
N ARG A 128 -14.29 0.05 5.84
CA ARG A 128 -13.30 0.45 4.81
C ARG A 128 -13.90 0.48 3.42
N ALA A 129 -14.66 -0.55 3.04
CA ALA A 129 -15.34 -0.58 1.76
C ALA A 129 -16.28 0.64 1.61
N TRP A 130 -17.00 1.00 2.68
CA TRP A 130 -17.85 2.20 2.68
C TRP A 130 -17.05 3.51 2.53
N GLU A 131 -15.93 3.65 3.26
CA GLU A 131 -15.04 4.82 3.15
C GLU A 131 -14.48 4.99 1.74
N ILE A 132 -14.05 3.88 1.12
CA ILE A 132 -13.55 3.86 -0.25
C ILE A 132 -14.65 4.30 -1.23
N ILE A 133 -15.85 3.71 -1.14
CA ILE A 133 -17.00 4.06 -2.01
C ILE A 133 -17.33 5.54 -1.89
N LYS A 134 -17.36 6.06 -0.66
CA LYS A 134 -17.59 7.49 -0.41
C LYS A 134 -16.51 8.38 -1.04
N GLY A 135 -15.25 7.93 -1.02
CA GLY A 135 -14.14 8.64 -1.66
C GLY A 135 -14.20 8.66 -3.18
N ILE A 136 -14.70 7.58 -3.81
CA ILE A 136 -14.80 7.47 -5.29
C ILE A 136 -15.68 8.58 -5.88
N GLY A 137 -16.75 8.99 -5.18
CA GLY A 137 -17.70 9.99 -5.68
C GLY A 137 -17.22 11.45 -5.65
N ASN A 138 -16.11 11.75 -5.00
CA ASN A 138 -15.67 13.14 -4.71
C ASN A 138 -14.46 13.62 -5.52
N GLY A 139 -13.87 12.79 -6.40
CA GLY A 139 -12.62 13.11 -7.09
C GLY A 139 -12.83 13.66 -8.50
N GLU A 140 -12.36 14.87 -8.80
CA GLU A 140 -12.38 15.48 -10.14
C GLU A 140 -11.69 14.62 -11.22
N LYS A 141 -10.72 13.80 -10.83
CA LYS A 141 -9.97 12.92 -11.73
C LYS A 141 -10.47 11.49 -11.76
N THR A 142 -11.48 11.15 -10.97
CA THR A 142 -12.00 9.79 -10.88
C THR A 142 -13.10 9.57 -11.90
N LEU A 143 -12.94 8.57 -12.76
CA LEU A 143 -13.90 8.18 -13.79
C LEU A 143 -14.45 6.77 -13.48
N GLN A 144 -15.76 6.63 -13.40
CA GLN A 144 -16.41 5.32 -13.29
C GLN A 144 -16.66 4.74 -14.69
N ARG A 145 -16.46 3.43 -14.83
CA ARG A 145 -16.68 2.70 -16.10
C ARG A 145 -17.47 1.43 -15.88
N ASP A 146 -18.49 1.24 -16.73
CA ASP A 146 -19.23 -0.01 -16.82
C ASP A 146 -18.47 -1.02 -17.67
N TYR A 147 -18.70 -2.30 -17.41
CA TYR A 147 -18.24 -3.37 -18.26
C TYR A 147 -19.20 -3.58 -19.43
N THR A 148 -18.71 -3.48 -20.67
CA THR A 148 -19.51 -3.58 -21.90
C THR A 148 -19.19 -4.86 -22.71
N GLY A 149 -18.32 -5.72 -22.17
CA GLY A 149 -17.92 -6.96 -22.84
C GLY A 149 -18.93 -8.10 -22.73
N ASP A 150 -18.46 -9.36 -22.83
CA ASP A 150 -19.31 -10.54 -22.78
C ASP A 150 -20.09 -10.61 -21.45
N PRO A 151 -21.42 -10.56 -21.47
CA PRO A 151 -22.25 -10.61 -20.26
C PRO A 151 -22.10 -11.95 -19.48
N ASN A 152 -21.59 -13.00 -20.12
CA ASN A 152 -21.33 -14.29 -19.47
C ASN A 152 -19.98 -14.36 -18.76
N GLU A 153 -19.11 -13.37 -18.96
CA GLU A 153 -17.85 -13.32 -18.23
C GLU A 153 -18.09 -13.13 -16.73
N LYS A 154 -17.63 -14.09 -15.92
CA LYS A 154 -17.82 -14.09 -14.46
C LYS A 154 -16.57 -13.71 -13.70
N ASN A 155 -15.41 -13.70 -14.37
CA ASN A 155 -14.15 -13.35 -13.75
C ASN A 155 -13.99 -11.82 -13.74
N ASN A 156 -13.96 -11.21 -12.56
CA ASN A 156 -13.84 -9.76 -12.43
C ASN A 156 -12.48 -9.25 -12.91
N ASP A 157 -11.41 -10.03 -12.78
CA ASP A 157 -10.09 -9.64 -13.29
C ASP A 157 -10.11 -9.52 -14.83
N CYS A 158 -10.78 -10.47 -15.52
CA CYS A 158 -10.98 -10.39 -16.97
C CYS A 158 -11.81 -9.16 -17.36
N ARG A 159 -12.84 -8.82 -16.59
CA ARG A 159 -13.65 -7.61 -16.81
C ARG A 159 -12.84 -6.33 -16.62
N ILE A 160 -11.99 -6.27 -15.59
CA ILE A 160 -11.10 -5.12 -15.33
C ILE A 160 -10.11 -4.96 -16.49
N ILE A 161 -9.51 -6.05 -16.97
CA ILE A 161 -8.59 -6.01 -18.11
C ILE A 161 -9.28 -5.56 -19.39
N TYR A 162 -10.52 -6.00 -19.63
CA TYR A 162 -11.31 -5.55 -20.75
C TYR A 162 -11.54 -4.03 -20.70
N ILE A 163 -11.97 -3.51 -19.54
CA ILE A 163 -12.15 -2.06 -19.32
C ILE A 163 -10.82 -1.31 -19.52
N ALA A 164 -9.70 -1.89 -19.08
CA ALA A 164 -8.39 -1.28 -19.27
C ALA A 164 -8.03 -1.16 -20.76
N ARG A 165 -8.41 -2.14 -21.60
CA ARG A 165 -8.21 -2.08 -23.07
C ARG A 165 -9.09 -1.00 -23.70
N GLU A 166 -10.39 -0.95 -23.35
CA GLU A 166 -11.28 0.10 -23.85
C GLU A 166 -10.78 1.50 -23.48
N VAL A 167 -10.32 1.68 -22.24
CA VAL A 167 -9.77 2.95 -21.75
C VAL A 167 -8.46 3.29 -22.47
N SER A 168 -7.59 2.31 -22.69
CA SER A 168 -6.34 2.51 -23.45
C SER A 168 -6.62 2.94 -24.89
N ASP A 169 -7.59 2.29 -25.55
CA ASP A 169 -7.97 2.61 -26.92
C ASP A 169 -8.65 3.98 -27.00
N GLU A 170 -9.54 4.31 -26.07
CA GLU A 170 -10.27 5.61 -26.04
C GLU A 170 -9.33 6.80 -25.83
N PHE A 171 -8.36 6.67 -24.90
CA PHE A 171 -7.49 7.78 -24.55
C PHE A 171 -6.12 7.72 -25.25
N GLY A 172 -5.82 6.65 -25.98
CA GLY A 172 -4.55 6.47 -26.69
C GLY A 172 -3.33 6.47 -25.77
N CYS A 173 -3.44 5.96 -24.54
CA CYS A 173 -2.40 5.99 -23.53
C CYS A 173 -2.21 4.64 -22.82
N GLU A 174 -1.08 4.51 -22.11
CA GLU A 174 -0.85 3.34 -21.27
C GLU A 174 -1.77 3.33 -20.04
N VAL A 175 -2.20 2.14 -19.65
CA VAL A 175 -3.05 1.91 -18.48
C VAL A 175 -2.31 1.00 -17.49
N ASP A 176 -2.15 1.48 -16.26
CA ASP A 176 -1.64 0.69 -15.15
C ASP A 176 -2.82 0.11 -14.33
N ILE A 177 -2.82 -1.18 -14.09
CA ILE A 177 -3.74 -1.83 -13.14
C ILE A 177 -2.96 -2.03 -11.83
N ILE A 178 -3.43 -1.44 -10.74
CA ILE A 178 -2.83 -1.64 -9.41
C ILE A 178 -3.61 -2.73 -8.69
N THR A 179 -2.92 -3.81 -8.37
CA THR A 179 -3.51 -5.02 -7.78
C THR A 179 -2.61 -5.62 -6.70
N ASN A 180 -3.18 -6.45 -5.83
CA ASN A 180 -2.42 -7.36 -4.98
C ASN A 180 -2.54 -8.81 -5.44
N ASP A 181 -3.20 -9.07 -6.56
CA ASP A 181 -3.34 -10.40 -7.12
C ASP A 181 -2.19 -10.69 -8.09
N ALA A 182 -1.49 -11.81 -7.87
CA ALA A 182 -0.37 -12.24 -8.72
C ALA A 182 -0.83 -12.82 -10.07
N ASP A 183 -2.10 -13.15 -10.22
CA ASP A 183 -2.61 -13.88 -11.38
C ASP A 183 -2.86 -12.96 -12.61
N TYR A 184 -2.88 -11.63 -12.44
CA TYR A 184 -3.11 -10.68 -13.54
C TYR A 184 -2.12 -10.84 -14.70
N SER A 185 -0.87 -11.19 -14.42
CA SER A 185 0.15 -11.38 -15.46
C SER A 185 -0.20 -12.49 -16.47
N ALA A 186 -1.00 -13.47 -16.06
CA ALA A 186 -1.44 -14.56 -16.92
C ALA A 186 -2.46 -14.09 -17.98
N TYR A 187 -3.27 -13.09 -17.66
CA TYR A 187 -4.33 -12.57 -18.52
C TYR A 187 -3.87 -11.43 -19.44
N LEU A 188 -2.71 -10.84 -19.17
CA LEU A 188 -2.18 -9.68 -19.93
C LEU A 188 -1.33 -10.07 -21.15
N LYS A 189 -1.23 -11.36 -21.49
CA LYS A 189 -0.49 -11.81 -22.67
C LYS A 189 -1.07 -11.16 -23.93
N GLY A 190 -0.23 -10.37 -24.62
CA GLY A 190 -0.60 -9.63 -25.85
C GLY A 190 -1.26 -8.26 -25.64
N ALA A 191 -1.34 -7.77 -24.41
CA ALA A 191 -1.83 -6.42 -24.11
C ALA A 191 -0.64 -5.47 -23.85
N GLU A 192 0.00 -4.98 -24.92
CA GLU A 192 1.24 -4.18 -24.83
C GLU A 192 1.06 -2.83 -24.11
N ALA A 193 -0.15 -2.25 -24.18
CA ALA A 193 -0.47 -0.94 -23.58
C ALA A 193 -1.00 -1.04 -22.15
N ILE A 194 -1.15 -2.25 -21.58
CA ILE A 194 -1.68 -2.47 -20.24
C ILE A 194 -0.64 -3.16 -19.38
N ARG A 195 -0.42 -2.62 -18.19
CA ARG A 195 0.54 -3.15 -17.23
C ARG A 195 -0.16 -3.39 -15.90
N ALA A 196 -0.09 -4.60 -15.37
CA ALA A 196 -0.43 -4.87 -13.97
C ALA A 196 0.79 -4.60 -13.09
N LEU A 197 0.60 -3.76 -12.10
CA LEU A 197 1.58 -3.47 -11.06
C LEU A 197 1.06 -4.01 -9.74
N HIS A 198 1.85 -4.84 -9.10
CA HIS A 198 1.56 -5.19 -7.73
C HIS A 198 1.63 -3.92 -6.85
N LEU A 199 0.66 -3.73 -5.94
CA LEU A 199 0.62 -2.54 -5.06
C LEU A 199 1.98 -2.31 -4.35
N ARG A 200 2.66 -3.39 -3.98
CA ARG A 200 4.00 -3.34 -3.42
C ARG A 200 5.03 -2.73 -4.40
N GLU A 201 4.97 -3.15 -5.66
CA GLU A 201 5.87 -2.62 -6.71
C GLU A 201 5.54 -1.16 -7.01
N TYR A 202 4.25 -0.82 -7.08
CA TYR A 202 3.82 0.58 -7.23
C TYR A 202 4.31 1.45 -6.06
N LEU A 203 4.17 0.99 -4.82
CA LEU A 203 4.68 1.71 -3.66
C LEU A 203 6.21 1.76 -3.64
N ALA A 204 6.89 0.76 -4.18
CA ALA A 204 8.35 0.75 -4.34
C ALA A 204 8.81 1.70 -5.45
N THR A 205 8.08 1.83 -6.58
CA THR A 205 8.43 2.82 -7.62
C THR A 205 8.33 4.26 -7.13
N LYS A 206 7.45 4.56 -6.18
CA LYS A 206 7.45 5.86 -5.46
C LYS A 206 8.74 6.09 -4.68
N GLN A 207 9.40 5.03 -4.29
CA GLN A 207 10.64 5.04 -3.55
C GLN A 207 11.87 5.26 -4.43
N GLU A 208 11.81 4.96 -5.73
CA GLU A 208 12.90 5.24 -6.68
C GLU A 208 13.21 6.75 -6.82
N LEU A 209 12.26 7.63 -6.49
CA LEU A 209 12.48 9.08 -6.41
C LEU A 209 13.26 9.50 -5.16
N VAL A 210 13.33 8.62 -4.18
CA VAL A 210 14.13 8.83 -2.97
C VAL A 210 15.37 7.96 -3.09
N SER A 211 16.55 8.57 -3.00
CA SER A 211 17.81 7.83 -3.06
C SER A 211 17.86 6.73 -2.01
N MET A 212 17.85 5.47 -2.42
CA MET A 212 17.97 4.32 -1.52
C MET A 212 19.23 4.39 -0.67
N THR A 213 20.31 4.99 -1.20
CA THR A 213 21.53 5.26 -0.45
C THR A 213 21.24 6.18 0.74
N ARG A 214 20.46 7.24 0.51
CA ARG A 214 20.08 8.20 1.55
C ARG A 214 19.18 7.56 2.62
N ILE A 215 18.23 6.71 2.23
CA ILE A 215 17.39 6.00 3.20
C ILE A 215 18.22 5.04 4.05
N LYS A 216 19.18 4.33 3.44
CA LYS A 216 20.09 3.44 4.19
C LYS A 216 20.97 4.23 5.15
N GLU A 217 21.50 5.37 4.73
CA GLU A 217 22.25 6.28 5.59
C GLU A 217 21.41 6.71 6.80
N ILE A 218 20.17 7.15 6.59
CA ILE A 218 19.24 7.50 7.65
C ILE A 218 18.94 6.28 8.53
N ASP A 219 18.75 5.09 7.95
CA ASP A 219 18.42 3.87 8.67
C ASP A 219 19.57 3.36 9.54
N GLU A 220 20.80 3.52 9.10
CA GLU A 220 21.99 3.06 9.82
C GLU A 220 22.46 4.06 10.88
N TYR A 221 22.08 5.33 10.76
CA TYR A 221 22.46 6.36 11.72
C TYR A 221 21.60 6.26 12.99
N PHE A 222 22.24 6.05 14.11
CA PHE A 222 21.64 6.06 15.44
C PHE A 222 22.43 6.93 16.39
N ALA A 223 21.75 7.89 17.01
CA ALA A 223 22.31 8.79 18.00
C ALA A 223 21.21 9.26 18.98
N LEU A 224 21.61 9.84 20.09
CA LEU A 224 20.69 10.50 21.04
C LEU A 224 20.30 11.90 20.53
N SER A 225 21.15 12.56 19.72
CA SER A 225 20.89 13.79 18.99
C SER A 225 21.10 13.54 17.49
N TYR A 226 20.34 14.23 16.66
CA TYR A 226 20.36 14.13 15.20
C TYR A 226 20.83 15.44 14.54
N ASP A 227 21.66 16.21 15.23
CA ASP A 227 22.16 17.51 14.78
C ASP A 227 23.20 17.36 13.64
N ASP A 228 23.88 16.21 13.56
CA ASP A 228 24.97 15.95 12.62
C ASP A 228 24.49 15.33 11.29
N ILE A 229 23.23 15.00 11.17
CA ILE A 229 22.66 14.42 9.94
C ILE A 229 21.61 15.33 9.33
N GLN A 230 21.65 15.50 8.01
CA GLN A 230 20.62 16.25 7.32
C GLN A 230 19.23 15.64 7.58
N PRO A 231 18.23 16.43 8.01
CA PRO A 231 16.89 15.94 8.25
C PRO A 231 16.28 15.27 7.01
N PRO A 232 15.51 14.18 7.17
CA PRO A 232 14.80 13.59 6.06
C PRO A 232 13.65 14.47 5.60
N THR A 233 13.39 14.49 4.32
CA THR A 233 12.12 14.96 3.80
C THR A 233 10.98 14.05 4.27
N LYS A 234 9.74 14.54 4.23
CA LYS A 234 8.56 13.72 4.57
C LYS A 234 8.47 12.46 3.71
N GLN A 235 8.90 12.52 2.47
CA GLN A 235 8.91 11.39 1.55
C GLN A 235 9.94 10.35 1.98
N GLU A 236 11.18 10.77 2.30
CA GLU A 236 12.23 9.90 2.83
C GLU A 236 11.83 9.26 4.16
N ALA A 237 11.26 10.05 5.08
CA ALA A 237 10.80 9.56 6.38
C ALA A 237 9.72 8.46 6.29
N ASN A 238 8.99 8.42 5.18
CA ASN A 238 7.95 7.44 4.89
C ASN A 238 8.32 6.42 3.81
N ALA A 239 9.58 6.37 3.40
CA ALA A 239 10.03 5.43 2.38
C ALA A 239 9.99 3.98 2.86
N TYR A 240 9.92 3.04 1.90
CA TYR A 240 10.01 1.61 2.16
C TYR A 240 11.38 1.08 1.76
N PHE A 241 11.91 0.14 2.52
CA PHE A 241 13.08 -0.64 2.14
C PHE A 241 12.73 -1.78 1.17
N ASP A 242 13.75 -2.41 0.61
CA ASP A 242 13.60 -3.60 -0.25
C ASP A 242 12.88 -4.75 0.46
N ASP A 243 12.97 -4.84 1.80
CA ASP A 243 12.24 -5.79 2.63
C ASP A 243 10.80 -5.37 2.94
N GLY A 244 10.38 -4.20 2.46
CA GLY A 244 9.06 -3.63 2.63
C GLY A 244 8.80 -2.98 3.99
N ASN A 245 9.81 -2.80 4.84
CA ASN A 245 9.66 -2.06 6.09
C ASN A 245 9.77 -0.55 5.86
N THR A 246 9.16 0.24 6.74
CA THR A 246 9.39 1.69 6.86
C THR A 246 10.57 1.96 7.80
N LEU A 247 11.11 3.19 7.79
CA LEU A 247 12.18 3.60 8.72
C LEU A 247 11.79 3.41 10.19
N ILE A 248 10.55 3.70 10.55
CA ILE A 248 10.05 3.47 11.93
C ILE A 248 10.03 1.97 12.23
N ILE A 249 9.52 1.12 11.33
CA ILE A 249 9.46 -0.33 11.55
C ILE A 249 10.87 -0.92 11.62
N SER A 250 11.77 -0.50 10.74
CA SER A 250 13.19 -0.90 10.80
C SER A 250 13.78 -0.54 12.15
N THR A 251 13.57 0.70 12.64
CA THR A 251 14.04 1.16 13.96
C THR A 251 13.46 0.33 15.10
N VAL A 252 12.16 0.01 15.08
CA VAL A 252 11.52 -0.87 16.08
C VAL A 252 12.18 -2.24 16.12
N ARG A 253 12.60 -2.77 14.97
CA ARG A 253 13.19 -4.13 14.84
C ARG A 253 14.67 -4.20 15.22
N LYS A 254 15.40 -3.10 15.19
CA LYS A 254 16.85 -3.03 15.47
C LYS A 254 17.18 -3.09 16.96
N ARG A 255 17.09 -4.28 17.55
CA ARG A 255 17.38 -4.52 18.99
C ARG A 255 18.85 -4.47 19.38
N ASN A 256 19.75 -4.34 18.42
CA ASN A 256 21.17 -4.11 18.66
C ASN A 256 21.47 -2.67 19.11
N HIS A 257 20.50 -1.76 19.01
CA HIS A 257 20.57 -0.40 19.54
C HIS A 257 19.78 -0.28 20.85
N THR A 258 20.22 0.63 21.71
CA THR A 258 19.55 0.90 22.98
C THR A 258 18.13 1.39 22.79
N LEU A 259 17.30 1.22 23.79
CA LEU A 259 15.92 1.71 23.75
C LEU A 259 15.87 3.22 23.52
N GLU A 260 16.75 3.99 24.17
CA GLU A 260 16.78 5.44 24.08
C GLU A 260 17.22 5.92 22.69
N GLU A 261 18.22 5.29 22.07
CA GLU A 261 18.61 5.61 20.69
C GLU A 261 17.46 5.33 19.72
N ARG A 262 16.76 4.22 19.87
CA ARG A 262 15.59 3.90 19.02
C ARG A 262 14.44 4.87 19.23
N LYS A 263 14.16 5.28 20.47
CA LYS A 263 13.15 6.29 20.79
C LYS A 263 13.51 7.66 20.20
N ALA A 264 14.78 8.09 20.37
CA ALA A 264 15.26 9.34 19.80
C ALA A 264 15.08 9.37 18.29
N LYS A 265 15.46 8.29 17.59
CA LYS A 265 15.29 8.16 16.15
C LYS A 265 13.83 8.22 15.71
N ILE A 266 12.95 7.50 16.38
CA ILE A 266 11.51 7.51 16.04
C ILE A 266 10.93 8.90 16.24
N LYS A 267 11.25 9.58 17.36
CA LYS A 267 10.83 10.97 17.60
C LYS A 267 11.31 11.92 16.50
N TRP A 268 12.58 11.80 16.13
CA TRP A 268 13.15 12.59 15.04
C TRP A 268 12.47 12.32 13.69
N LEU A 269 12.21 11.06 13.34
CA LEU A 269 11.49 10.71 12.11
C LEU A 269 10.06 11.28 12.11
N ILE A 270 9.34 11.19 13.24
CA ILE A 270 7.98 11.74 13.38
C ILE A 270 7.99 13.26 13.24
N ALA A 271 8.98 13.94 13.85
CA ALA A 271 9.14 15.40 13.72
C ALA A 271 9.35 15.84 12.26
N HIS A 272 9.88 14.94 11.40
CA HIS A 272 10.06 15.19 9.95
C HIS A 272 8.97 14.53 9.10
N GLY A 273 7.81 14.21 9.69
CA GLY A 273 6.60 13.81 9.00
C GLY A 273 6.47 12.32 8.72
N ALA A 274 7.23 11.45 9.41
CA ALA A 274 6.99 10.01 9.36
C ALA A 274 5.64 9.66 9.98
N ASP A 275 4.90 8.78 9.32
CA ASP A 275 3.63 8.26 9.82
C ASP A 275 3.88 7.04 10.73
N VAL A 276 3.60 7.20 12.03
CA VAL A 276 3.72 6.15 13.03
C VAL A 276 2.72 5.01 12.82
N GLY A 277 1.66 5.23 12.06
CA GLY A 277 0.68 4.22 11.68
C GLY A 277 0.97 3.49 10.37
N LYS A 278 2.00 3.92 9.62
CA LYS A 278 2.31 3.36 8.31
C LYS A 278 2.74 1.90 8.43
N ARG A 279 2.01 1.03 7.69
CA ARG A 279 2.25 -0.41 7.68
C ARG A 279 3.47 -0.76 6.84
N ASP A 280 4.08 -1.92 7.11
CA ASP A 280 5.02 -2.54 6.18
C ASP A 280 4.32 -3.01 4.89
N CYS A 281 5.10 -3.31 3.87
CA CYS A 281 4.63 -3.95 2.63
C CYS A 281 4.89 -5.47 2.64
N SER A 282 5.11 -6.08 3.81
CA SER A 282 5.24 -7.53 3.94
C SER A 282 3.87 -8.21 3.84
N ARG A 283 3.85 -9.54 3.75
CA ARG A 283 2.60 -10.33 3.72
C ARG A 283 1.64 -10.06 4.89
N ARG A 284 2.09 -9.44 5.98
CA ARG A 284 1.29 -9.20 7.18
C ARG A 284 0.74 -7.79 7.29
N TYR A 285 1.36 -6.82 6.61
CA TYR A 285 0.99 -5.39 6.65
C TYR A 285 0.86 -4.86 8.09
N PHE A 286 1.88 -5.12 8.90
CA PHE A 286 1.88 -4.69 10.27
C PHE A 286 2.29 -3.22 10.41
N PRO A 287 1.56 -2.41 11.21
CA PRO A 287 2.05 -1.13 11.67
C PRO A 287 3.16 -1.32 12.73
N PRO A 288 3.98 -0.28 13.00
CA PRO A 288 5.04 -0.33 14.01
C PRO A 288 4.59 -0.87 15.38
N LEU A 289 3.38 -0.48 15.84
CA LEU A 289 2.82 -0.95 17.09
C LEU A 289 2.61 -2.48 17.11
N SER A 290 2.12 -3.06 16.02
CA SER A 290 1.96 -4.51 15.87
C SER A 290 3.29 -5.24 15.84
N HIS A 291 4.33 -4.65 15.24
CA HIS A 291 5.69 -5.21 15.29
C HIS A 291 6.23 -5.25 16.72
N ALA A 292 6.07 -4.18 17.51
CA ALA A 292 6.48 -4.15 18.90
C ALA A 292 5.75 -5.23 19.74
N VAL A 293 4.44 -5.40 19.52
CA VAL A 293 3.66 -6.49 20.13
C VAL A 293 4.23 -7.85 19.73
N GLN A 294 4.39 -8.12 18.44
CA GLN A 294 4.88 -9.40 17.94
C GLN A 294 6.26 -9.76 18.51
N MET A 295 7.16 -8.77 18.54
CA MET A 295 8.51 -8.94 19.07
C MET A 295 8.55 -9.08 20.59
N GLY A 296 7.47 -8.75 21.32
CA GLY A 296 7.44 -8.72 22.77
C GLY A 296 8.29 -7.60 23.37
N ASP A 297 8.50 -6.52 22.63
CA ASP A 297 9.23 -5.35 23.10
C ASP A 297 8.26 -4.38 23.80
N TYR A 298 8.03 -4.62 25.09
CA TYR A 298 7.03 -3.91 25.87
C TYR A 298 7.33 -2.42 26.02
N ASP A 299 8.60 -2.07 26.24
CA ASP A 299 9.00 -0.68 26.42
C ASP A 299 8.83 0.13 25.13
N MET A 300 9.23 -0.45 23.99
CA MET A 300 8.99 0.15 22.67
C MET A 300 7.49 0.23 22.34
N PHE A 301 6.73 -0.79 22.71
CA PHE A 301 5.28 -0.80 22.53
C PHE A 301 4.61 0.35 23.32
N ILE A 302 4.94 0.52 24.62
CA ILE A 302 4.40 1.60 25.46
C ILE A 302 4.81 2.97 24.90
N PHE A 303 6.06 3.10 24.47
CA PHE A 303 6.55 4.35 23.84
C PHE A 303 5.72 4.70 22.59
N LEU A 304 5.52 3.75 21.68
CA LEU A 304 4.71 3.97 20.47
C LEU A 304 3.25 4.31 20.81
N LEU A 305 2.65 3.59 21.76
CA LEU A 305 1.24 3.74 22.13
C LEU A 305 0.99 5.06 22.84
N LYS A 306 1.82 5.43 23.81
CA LYS A 306 1.57 6.56 24.72
C LYS A 306 2.29 7.84 24.30
N GLU A 307 3.59 7.76 23.93
CA GLU A 307 4.38 8.94 23.60
C GLU A 307 4.25 9.33 22.13
N CYS A 308 4.21 8.35 21.21
CA CYS A 308 4.04 8.62 19.78
C CYS A 308 2.57 8.65 19.34
N ASN A 309 1.63 8.42 20.24
CA ASN A 309 0.18 8.41 19.98
C ASN A 309 -0.23 7.47 18.85
N ALA A 310 0.46 6.33 18.69
CA ALA A 310 0.12 5.34 17.67
C ALA A 310 -1.32 4.86 17.85
N ASN A 311 -2.07 4.74 16.74
CA ASN A 311 -3.44 4.27 16.79
C ASN A 311 -3.49 2.75 17.08
N PRO A 312 -4.08 2.31 18.21
CA PRO A 312 -4.16 0.90 18.61
C PRO A 312 -5.07 0.05 17.72
N ASN A 313 -5.84 0.67 16.82
CA ASN A 313 -6.83 0.00 15.98
C ASN A 313 -6.38 -0.19 14.53
N VAL A 314 -5.12 0.10 14.22
CA VAL A 314 -4.59 -0.14 12.88
C VAL A 314 -4.46 -1.65 12.66
N ALA A 315 -5.34 -2.19 11.82
CA ALA A 315 -5.38 -3.61 11.53
C ALA A 315 -4.27 -4.03 10.56
N SER A 316 -3.69 -5.20 10.79
CA SER A 316 -2.88 -5.90 9.79
C SER A 316 -3.76 -6.44 8.67
N ARG A 317 -3.19 -6.68 7.50
CA ARG A 317 -3.86 -7.36 6.41
C ARG A 317 -2.89 -8.19 5.62
N ASN A 318 -3.36 -9.32 5.10
CA ASN A 318 -2.64 -10.07 4.08
C ASN A 318 -3.14 -9.62 2.71
N PRO A 319 -2.26 -9.10 1.82
CA PRO A 319 -2.67 -8.58 0.52
C PRO A 319 -3.06 -9.67 -0.49
N HIS A 320 -2.65 -10.93 -0.26
CA HIS A 320 -2.85 -12.02 -1.22
C HIS A 320 -4.23 -12.67 -1.16
N ASP A 321 -5.12 -12.24 -0.25
CA ASP A 321 -6.38 -12.93 0.05
C ASP A 321 -7.65 -12.14 -0.21
N ALA A 322 -7.58 -11.08 -0.98
CA ALA A 322 -8.79 -10.45 -1.49
C ALA A 322 -9.47 -11.39 -2.51
N GLY A 323 -10.32 -12.29 -2.01
CA GLY A 323 -11.17 -13.13 -2.84
C GLY A 323 -10.94 -14.64 -2.80
N LYS A 324 -9.80 -15.12 -2.30
CA LYS A 324 -9.53 -16.58 -2.17
C LYS A 324 -9.23 -16.93 -0.72
N VAL A 325 -10.07 -17.75 -0.10
CA VAL A 325 -9.90 -18.38 1.23
C VAL A 325 -9.31 -17.44 2.29
N ARG A 326 -10.18 -16.96 3.17
CA ARG A 326 -9.84 -16.15 4.36
C ARG A 326 -8.68 -16.76 5.13
N GLN A 327 -7.53 -16.11 5.12
CA GLN A 327 -6.42 -16.57 5.95
C GLN A 327 -6.61 -16.16 7.41
N LYS A 328 -6.16 -17.03 8.33
CA LYS A 328 -6.37 -16.96 9.78
C LYS A 328 -5.90 -15.67 10.46
N ASN A 329 -5.28 -14.73 9.76
CA ASN A 329 -4.63 -13.55 10.33
C ASN A 329 -5.01 -12.23 9.65
N GLU A 330 -5.98 -12.20 8.75
CA GLU A 330 -6.39 -10.98 8.06
C GLU A 330 -7.18 -10.07 8.98
N GLY A 331 -6.83 -8.79 9.02
CA GLY A 331 -7.53 -7.78 9.83
C GLY A 331 -7.15 -7.75 11.32
N ASN A 332 -6.05 -8.42 11.72
CA ASN A 332 -5.63 -8.42 13.13
C ASN A 332 -5.13 -7.03 13.57
N MET A 333 -5.72 -6.53 14.64
CA MET A 333 -5.21 -5.37 15.37
C MET A 333 -4.17 -5.77 16.42
N PRO A 334 -3.37 -4.84 16.96
CA PRO A 334 -2.41 -5.10 18.03
C PRO A 334 -3.01 -5.91 19.19
N LEU A 335 -4.24 -5.60 19.63
CA LEU A 335 -4.93 -6.33 20.69
C LEU A 335 -5.17 -7.81 20.35
N MET A 336 -5.58 -8.07 19.10
CA MET A 336 -5.82 -9.44 18.63
C MET A 336 -4.51 -10.23 18.52
N ILE A 337 -3.42 -9.58 18.11
CA ILE A 337 -2.08 -10.21 18.05
C ILE A 337 -1.60 -10.55 19.46
N ALA A 338 -1.73 -9.61 20.41
CA ALA A 338 -1.38 -9.83 21.81
C ALA A 338 -2.17 -10.98 22.43
N ALA A 339 -3.48 -11.02 22.18
CA ALA A 339 -4.38 -12.08 22.65
C ALA A 339 -4.04 -13.46 22.03
N TRP A 340 -3.75 -13.48 20.71
CA TRP A 340 -3.35 -14.70 19.98
C TRP A 340 -2.03 -15.29 20.47
N GLU A 341 -1.10 -14.43 20.91
CA GLU A 341 0.22 -14.83 21.41
C GLU A 341 0.30 -15.00 22.93
N GLY A 342 -0.81 -14.74 23.64
CA GLY A 342 -0.89 -14.90 25.10
C GLY A 342 -0.12 -13.83 25.89
N LYS A 343 0.11 -12.65 25.29
CA LYS A 343 0.87 -11.54 25.87
C LYS A 343 -0.01 -10.68 26.79
N ALA A 344 -0.32 -11.20 27.99
CA ALA A 344 -1.28 -10.61 28.91
C ALA A 344 -0.96 -9.16 29.33
N THR A 345 0.33 -8.80 29.48
CA THR A 345 0.75 -7.42 29.79
C THR A 345 0.41 -6.44 28.67
N PHE A 346 0.60 -6.84 27.40
CA PHE A 346 0.20 -6.04 26.23
C PHE A 346 -1.32 -5.92 26.08
N VAL A 347 -2.05 -7.03 26.35
CA VAL A 347 -3.52 -7.03 26.37
C VAL A 347 -4.04 -6.02 27.37
N ARG A 348 -3.52 -6.02 28.62
CA ARG A 348 -3.92 -5.07 29.66
C ARG A 348 -3.64 -3.63 29.23
N ALA A 349 -2.44 -3.32 28.80
CA ALA A 349 -2.04 -1.97 28.39
C ALA A 349 -2.86 -1.44 27.19
N LEU A 350 -3.27 -2.34 26.27
CA LEU A 350 -4.17 -1.97 25.17
C LEU A 350 -5.60 -1.73 25.67
N CYS A 351 -6.11 -2.57 26.56
CA CYS A 351 -7.45 -2.39 27.14
C CYS A 351 -7.55 -1.12 28.02
N GLU A 352 -6.46 -0.71 28.67
CA GLU A 352 -6.36 0.55 29.43
C GLU A 352 -6.35 1.78 28.55
N ASP A 353 -6.06 1.66 27.25
CA ASP A 353 -6.13 2.77 26.31
C ASP A 353 -7.57 2.96 25.82
N PRO A 354 -8.22 4.10 26.11
CA PRO A 354 -9.64 4.31 25.79
C PRO A 354 -9.93 4.35 24.29
N ARG A 355 -8.88 4.49 23.47
CA ARG A 355 -9.00 4.45 22.00
C ARG A 355 -9.14 3.03 21.46
N THR A 356 -8.81 2.00 22.27
CA THR A 356 -8.78 0.61 21.81
C THR A 356 -10.19 0.05 21.61
N SER A 357 -10.45 -0.47 20.41
CA SER A 357 -11.70 -1.16 20.07
C SER A 357 -11.62 -2.62 20.49
N ILE A 358 -12.04 -2.94 21.73
CA ILE A 358 -11.91 -4.26 22.34
C ILE A 358 -12.70 -5.34 21.57
N ASN A 359 -13.88 -4.99 21.06
CA ASN A 359 -14.83 -5.89 20.41
C ASN A 359 -14.72 -5.93 18.88
N GLN A 360 -13.66 -5.37 18.31
CA GLN A 360 -13.43 -5.43 16.87
C GLN A 360 -13.23 -6.88 16.43
N GLN A 361 -13.75 -7.22 15.24
CA GLN A 361 -13.57 -8.52 14.61
C GLN A 361 -12.55 -8.46 13.47
N ASP A 362 -11.78 -9.54 13.29
CA ASP A 362 -10.97 -9.76 12.10
C ASP A 362 -11.82 -10.31 10.93
N ALA A 363 -11.19 -10.62 9.80
CA ALA A 363 -11.87 -11.13 8.61
C ALA A 363 -12.59 -12.49 8.83
N ASN A 364 -12.23 -13.24 9.86
CA ASN A 364 -12.88 -14.49 10.26
C ASN A 364 -13.94 -14.30 11.34
N GLY A 365 -14.25 -13.07 11.72
CA GLY A 365 -15.15 -12.76 12.81
C GLY A 365 -14.52 -12.95 14.20
N PHE A 366 -13.21 -13.18 14.30
CA PHE A 366 -12.57 -13.38 15.60
C PHE A 366 -12.33 -12.05 16.30
N THR A 367 -12.79 -11.96 17.55
CA THR A 367 -12.40 -10.91 18.48
C THR A 367 -11.09 -11.29 19.20
N ALA A 368 -10.49 -10.36 19.95
CA ALA A 368 -9.37 -10.66 20.84
C ALA A 368 -9.75 -11.73 21.89
N LEU A 369 -11.00 -11.69 22.41
CA LEU A 369 -11.52 -12.68 23.36
C LEU A 369 -11.55 -14.08 22.75
N ILE A 370 -12.12 -14.24 21.57
CA ILE A 370 -12.15 -15.52 20.85
C ILE A 370 -10.72 -16.03 20.60
N LYS A 371 -9.79 -15.17 20.18
CA LYS A 371 -8.40 -15.56 19.93
C LYS A 371 -7.66 -16.04 21.19
N ALA A 372 -7.87 -15.38 22.32
CA ALA A 372 -7.30 -15.79 23.60
C ALA A 372 -7.83 -17.17 24.01
N CYS A 373 -9.15 -17.39 23.89
CA CYS A 373 -9.83 -18.63 24.28
C CYS A 373 -9.45 -19.80 23.37
N ALA A 374 -9.43 -19.60 22.05
CA ALA A 374 -9.04 -20.60 21.07
C ALA A 374 -7.61 -21.12 21.25
N ASN A 375 -6.75 -20.38 21.96
CA ASN A 375 -5.36 -20.76 22.25
C ASN A 375 -5.11 -21.05 23.74
N LYS A 376 -6.16 -21.10 24.58
CA LYS A 376 -6.08 -21.38 26.02
C LYS A 376 -5.30 -20.33 26.83
N TYR A 377 -5.28 -19.07 26.37
CA TYR A 377 -4.64 -17.99 27.09
C TYR A 377 -5.62 -17.33 28.06
N PHE A 378 -6.01 -18.08 29.11
CA PHE A 378 -7.05 -17.67 30.05
C PHE A 378 -6.73 -16.37 30.79
N LYS A 379 -5.45 -16.07 31.03
CA LYS A 379 -5.07 -14.79 31.61
C LYS A 379 -5.40 -13.60 30.70
N CYS A 380 -5.25 -13.76 29.38
CA CYS A 380 -5.69 -12.74 28.41
C CYS A 380 -7.21 -12.65 28.36
N ARG A 381 -7.93 -13.79 28.39
CA ARG A 381 -9.39 -13.85 28.46
C ARG A 381 -9.89 -13.06 29.64
N ASP A 382 -9.37 -13.33 30.84
CA ASP A 382 -9.83 -12.71 32.08
C ASP A 382 -9.65 -11.18 32.04
N ILE A 383 -8.52 -10.70 31.53
CA ILE A 383 -8.29 -9.27 31.32
C ILE A 383 -9.31 -8.70 30.32
N LEU A 384 -9.53 -9.35 29.17
CA LEU A 384 -10.48 -8.86 28.18
C LEU A 384 -11.91 -8.77 28.72
N LEU A 385 -12.34 -9.76 29.53
CA LEU A 385 -13.63 -9.75 30.21
C LEU A 385 -13.70 -8.63 31.27
N GLU A 386 -12.64 -8.41 32.05
CA GLU A 386 -12.51 -7.31 33.01
C GLU A 386 -12.76 -5.94 32.34
N TYR A 387 -12.27 -5.77 31.10
CA TYR A 387 -12.42 -4.54 30.32
C TYR A 387 -13.63 -4.53 29.37
N GLY A 388 -14.61 -5.42 29.57
CA GLY A 388 -15.90 -5.38 28.88
C GLY A 388 -15.90 -5.97 27.47
N ALA A 389 -15.10 -7.02 27.22
CA ALA A 389 -15.20 -7.78 25.99
C ALA A 389 -16.60 -8.41 25.87
N ASP A 390 -17.25 -8.23 24.71
CA ASP A 390 -18.59 -8.76 24.46
C ASP A 390 -18.52 -10.27 24.23
N THR A 391 -19.18 -11.02 25.10
CA THR A 391 -19.23 -12.47 25.09
C THR A 391 -20.20 -13.06 24.06
N LYS A 392 -21.09 -12.24 23.47
CA LYS A 392 -22.10 -12.65 22.50
C LYS A 392 -21.62 -12.63 21.05
N ILE A 393 -20.46 -12.03 20.79
CA ILE A 393 -19.93 -11.96 19.45
C ILE A 393 -19.52 -13.35 18.98
N VAL A 394 -19.96 -13.71 17.78
CA VAL A 394 -19.65 -14.99 17.13
C VAL A 394 -18.71 -14.81 15.94
N ASP A 395 -17.95 -15.84 15.65
CA ASP A 395 -17.17 -15.90 14.42
C ASP A 395 -18.05 -16.17 13.18
N ILE A 396 -17.42 -16.24 12.00
CA ILE A 396 -18.12 -16.51 10.73
C ILE A 396 -18.83 -17.88 10.69
N ASN A 397 -18.51 -18.80 11.61
CA ASN A 397 -19.13 -20.12 11.73
C ASN A 397 -20.21 -20.12 12.83
N GLY A 398 -20.53 -18.97 13.40
CA GLY A 398 -21.49 -18.84 14.49
C GLY A 398 -20.97 -19.29 15.86
N LYS A 399 -19.65 -19.48 16.02
CA LYS A 399 -19.04 -19.95 17.27
C LYS A 399 -18.72 -18.79 18.20
N THR A 400 -19.13 -18.94 19.48
CA THR A 400 -18.78 -18.01 20.56
C THR A 400 -17.36 -18.29 21.08
N TYR A 401 -16.88 -17.44 22.01
CA TYR A 401 -15.60 -17.68 22.69
C TYR A 401 -15.62 -18.97 23.54
N GLU A 402 -16.79 -19.35 24.11
CA GLU A 402 -16.98 -20.59 24.90
C GLU A 402 -16.85 -21.83 23.99
N ASP A 403 -17.45 -21.80 22.80
CA ASP A 403 -17.31 -22.87 21.82
C ASP A 403 -15.85 -23.08 21.45
N HIS A 404 -15.08 -21.99 21.31
CA HIS A 404 -13.65 -22.06 21.04
C HIS A 404 -12.83 -22.59 22.23
N ILE A 405 -13.26 -22.39 23.49
CA ILE A 405 -12.67 -23.04 24.66
C ILE A 405 -12.90 -24.56 24.58
N ASN A 406 -14.11 -24.99 24.31
CA ASN A 406 -14.48 -26.40 24.19
C ASN A 406 -13.70 -27.07 23.06
N ASP A 407 -13.67 -26.45 21.86
CA ASP A 407 -12.85 -26.90 20.73
C ASP A 407 -11.36 -27.00 21.09
N ALA A 408 -10.84 -26.06 21.85
CA ALA A 408 -9.46 -26.07 22.28
C ALA A 408 -9.19 -27.16 23.31
N HIS A 409 -10.14 -27.53 24.15
CA HIS A 409 -10.05 -28.66 25.06
C HIS A 409 -10.06 -30.00 24.31
N GLU A 410 -10.92 -30.15 23.31
CA GLU A 410 -11.08 -31.38 22.55
C GLU A 410 -9.98 -31.59 21.53
N TYR A 411 -9.65 -30.56 20.74
CA TYR A 411 -8.75 -30.65 19.59
C TYR A 411 -7.39 -29.96 19.78
N GLY A 412 -7.10 -29.41 20.96
CA GLY A 412 -5.91 -28.61 21.24
C GLY A 412 -6.03 -27.15 20.78
N PRO A 413 -5.07 -26.29 21.16
CA PRO A 413 -5.09 -24.88 20.80
C PRO A 413 -5.05 -24.65 19.29
N LEU A 414 -5.81 -23.66 18.80
CA LEU A 414 -5.91 -23.35 17.37
C LEU A 414 -4.55 -23.04 16.73
N ARG A 415 -3.65 -22.43 17.49
CA ARG A 415 -2.26 -22.12 17.07
C ARG A 415 -1.44 -23.34 16.65
N THR A 416 -1.71 -24.51 17.25
CA THR A 416 -0.92 -25.73 17.02
C THR A 416 -1.54 -26.68 16.00
N ARG A 417 -2.84 -26.54 15.69
CA ARG A 417 -3.58 -27.44 14.79
C ARG A 417 -3.04 -27.43 13.34
N GLY A 418 -2.33 -26.39 12.91
CA GLY A 418 -1.78 -26.27 11.57
C GLY A 418 -0.33 -26.78 11.38
N ARG A 419 0.34 -27.23 12.45
CA ARG A 419 1.75 -27.69 12.39
C ARG A 419 1.93 -29.21 12.23
N GLY A 420 0.85 -29.97 12.18
CA GLY A 420 0.86 -31.43 12.23
C GLY A 420 0.49 -32.14 10.93
N ARG A 421 0.55 -31.50 9.77
CA ARG A 421 0.38 -32.17 8.48
C ARG A 421 1.44 -31.69 7.49
N HIS A 422 2.59 -32.30 7.57
CA HIS A 422 3.54 -32.50 6.49
C HIS A 422 4.05 -33.93 6.57
#